data_ace5f5f30ed1bda418fdbf3bc637f48a
#
_entry.id   ace5f5f30ed1bda418fdbf3bc637f48a
#
_cell.length_a   1.000
_cell.length_b   1.000
_cell.length_c   1.000
_cell.angle_alpha   90.00
_cell.angle_beta   90.00
_cell.angle_gamma   90.00
#
_symmetry.space_group_name_H-M   'P 1'
#
loop_
_entity.id
_entity.type
_entity.pdbx_description
1 polymer ?
#
loop_
_entity_poly.entity_id
_entity_poly.type
_entity_poly.pdbx_seq_one_letter_code
_entity_poly.pdbx_strand_id
1 'polypeptide(L)'
;MNAAARVAREREEWEDVCALDDVLPGTGVCAMVAGQQVALVRTASPDALYAIGNFDPFSKAFVLSRGIVGDRAGVPKIASPIYKQSFDLRTGECLDDARVRVPTYDVRVEQGRILVYREPRRIGTR
;
A
#
# COMPACT_ATOMS: atom_id res chain seq x y z
N MET A 1 16.24 8.80 -26.05
CA MET A 1 16.48 7.65 -25.15
C MET A 1 16.02 6.38 -25.84
N ASN A 2 16.86 5.35 -25.88
CA ASN A 2 16.49 4.08 -26.52
C ASN A 2 15.63 3.22 -25.58
N ALA A 3 15.08 2.13 -26.13
CA ALA A 3 14.18 1.27 -25.36
C ALA A 3 14.86 0.60 -24.16
N ALA A 4 16.12 0.19 -24.32
CA ALA A 4 16.85 -0.45 -23.21
C ALA A 4 17.07 0.51 -22.04
N ALA A 5 17.42 1.76 -22.30
CA ALA A 5 17.61 2.76 -21.27
C ALA A 5 16.29 3.11 -20.56
N ARG A 6 15.18 3.12 -21.31
CA ARG A 6 13.87 3.35 -20.76
C ARG A 6 13.44 2.24 -19.79
N VAL A 7 13.65 0.99 -20.19
CA VAL A 7 13.34 -0.18 -19.36
C VAL A 7 14.17 -0.17 -18.09
N ALA A 8 15.46 0.15 -18.20
CA ALA A 8 16.34 0.20 -17.03
C ALA A 8 15.87 1.28 -16.04
N ARG A 9 15.43 2.45 -16.55
CA ARG A 9 14.93 3.53 -15.71
C ARG A 9 13.64 3.14 -15.01
N GLU A 10 12.71 2.49 -15.71
CA GLU A 10 11.47 2.02 -15.13
C GLU A 10 11.75 1.04 -13.99
N ARG A 11 12.72 0.15 -14.13
CA ARG A 11 13.09 -0.79 -13.08
C ARG A 11 13.67 -0.09 -11.87
N GLU A 12 14.39 1.01 -12.06
CA GLU A 12 14.92 1.79 -10.94
C GLU A 12 13.82 2.52 -10.19
N GLU A 13 12.77 2.94 -10.89
CA GLU A 13 11.65 3.66 -10.30
C GLU A 13 10.66 2.72 -9.59
N TRP A 14 10.58 1.48 -10.01
CA TRP A 14 9.69 0.46 -9.44
C TRP A 14 10.52 -0.59 -8.72
N GLU A 15 10.08 -0.91 -7.52
CA GLU A 15 10.78 -1.92 -6.73
C GLU A 15 9.98 -3.22 -6.75
N ASP A 16 10.65 -4.31 -7.13
CA ASP A 16 10.10 -5.66 -7.11
C ASP A 16 10.18 -6.15 -5.66
N VAL A 17 9.05 -6.27 -4.99
CA VAL A 17 9.05 -6.51 -3.55
C VAL A 17 8.75 -7.95 -3.14
N CYS A 18 7.86 -8.64 -3.87
CA CYS A 18 7.53 -10.03 -3.55
C CYS A 18 6.64 -10.63 -4.63
N ALA A 19 6.36 -11.93 -4.53
CA ALA A 19 5.39 -12.59 -5.38
C ALA A 19 3.97 -12.20 -4.96
N LEU A 20 3.05 -12.15 -5.92
CA LEU A 20 1.64 -11.91 -5.62
C LEU A 20 1.10 -12.93 -4.62
N ASP A 21 1.51 -14.19 -4.76
CA ASP A 21 1.04 -15.27 -3.88
C ASP A 21 1.56 -15.16 -2.45
N ASP A 22 2.53 -14.28 -2.20
CA ASP A 22 3.00 -14.02 -0.83
C ASP A 22 2.02 -13.16 -0.04
N VAL A 23 1.03 -12.54 -0.71
CA VAL A 23 0.01 -11.73 -0.05
C VAL A 23 -1.34 -12.39 -0.28
N LEU A 24 -1.87 -13.04 0.73
CA LEU A 24 -3.17 -13.70 0.61
C LEU A 24 -4.30 -12.68 0.57
N PRO A 25 -5.38 -12.95 -0.21
CA PRO A 25 -6.55 -12.05 -0.18
C PRO A 25 -7.06 -11.84 1.25
N GLY A 26 -7.39 -10.59 1.57
CA GLY A 26 -7.86 -10.23 2.90
C GLY A 26 -6.76 -10.00 3.91
N THR A 27 -5.50 -9.89 3.48
CA THR A 27 -4.37 -9.71 4.40
C THR A 27 -3.46 -8.58 3.95
N GLY A 28 -2.57 -8.18 4.87
CA GLY A 28 -1.49 -7.23 4.58
C GLY A 28 -0.14 -7.83 4.95
N VAL A 29 0.89 -7.40 4.25
CA VAL A 29 2.28 -7.73 4.56
C VAL A 29 3.12 -6.46 4.52
N CYS A 30 4.21 -6.45 5.27
CA CYS A 30 5.14 -5.32 5.25
C CYS A 30 6.23 -5.56 4.21
N ALA A 31 6.52 -4.54 3.41
CA ALA A 31 7.60 -4.57 2.44
C ALA A 31 8.47 -3.32 2.63
N MET A 32 9.75 -3.42 2.23
CA MET A 32 10.64 -2.26 2.21
C MET A 32 10.66 -1.69 0.80
N VAL A 33 10.36 -0.41 0.67
CA VAL A 33 10.37 0.30 -0.61
C VAL A 33 11.19 1.57 -0.43
N ALA A 34 12.31 1.67 -1.13
CA ALA A 34 13.24 2.81 -1.04
C ALA A 34 13.57 3.17 0.41
N GLY A 35 13.80 2.17 1.25
CA GLY A 35 14.13 2.36 2.66
C GLY A 35 12.96 2.66 3.58
N GLN A 36 11.73 2.67 3.06
CA GLN A 36 10.53 2.94 3.85
C GLN A 36 9.70 1.66 4.03
N GLN A 37 9.07 1.51 5.19
CA GLN A 37 8.15 0.40 5.41
C GLN A 37 6.80 0.71 4.77
N VAL A 38 6.36 -0.18 3.88
CA VAL A 38 5.10 -0.05 3.17
C VAL A 38 4.25 -1.28 3.48
N ALA A 39 2.98 -1.05 3.76
CA ALA A 39 2.01 -2.13 3.92
C ALA A 39 1.42 -2.44 2.54
N LEU A 40 1.63 -3.67 2.08
CA LEU A 40 0.95 -4.19 0.89
C LEU A 40 -0.31 -4.87 1.36
N VAL A 41 -1.46 -4.41 0.89
CA VAL A 41 -2.76 -4.90 1.35
C VAL A 41 -3.52 -5.46 0.15
N ARG A 42 -3.97 -6.71 0.28
CA ARG A 42 -4.76 -7.35 -0.76
C ARG A 42 -6.18 -7.58 -0.26
N THR A 43 -7.14 -6.98 -0.95
CA THR A 43 -8.55 -7.20 -0.62
C THR A 43 -9.04 -8.49 -1.27
N ALA A 44 -10.12 -9.06 -0.73
CA ALA A 44 -10.63 -10.33 -1.23
C ALA A 44 -11.75 -10.12 -2.27
N SER A 45 -12.60 -9.12 -2.08
CA SER A 45 -13.79 -8.96 -2.91
C SER A 45 -14.11 -7.47 -3.11
N PRO A 46 -13.67 -6.87 -4.22
CA PRO A 46 -12.87 -7.47 -5.29
C PRO A 46 -11.42 -7.74 -4.88
N ASP A 47 -10.77 -8.64 -5.60
CA ASP A 47 -9.34 -8.89 -5.40
C ASP A 47 -8.56 -7.73 -5.98
N ALA A 48 -7.92 -6.95 -5.11
CA ALA A 48 -7.19 -5.76 -5.50
C ALA A 48 -6.02 -5.55 -4.55
N LEU A 49 -4.97 -4.88 -5.04
CA LEU A 49 -3.78 -4.56 -4.26
C LEU A 49 -3.69 -3.08 -4.01
N TYR A 50 -3.25 -2.74 -2.81
CA TYR A 50 -2.97 -1.37 -2.40
C TYR A 50 -1.66 -1.32 -1.65
N ALA A 51 -0.99 -0.18 -1.70
CA ALA A 51 0.26 0.04 -0.98
C ALA A 51 0.15 1.35 -0.21
N ILE A 52 0.26 1.28 1.11
CA ILE A 52 0.20 2.45 1.98
C ILE A 52 1.39 2.41 2.94
N GLY A 53 1.72 3.58 3.52
CA GLY A 53 2.74 3.60 4.57
C GLY A 53 2.36 2.69 5.73
N ASN A 54 3.33 1.99 6.28
CA ASN A 54 3.08 1.04 7.37
C ASN A 54 3.02 1.70 8.75
N PHE A 55 3.41 2.96 8.85
CA PHE A 55 3.43 3.69 10.12
C PHE A 55 2.04 4.18 10.49
N ASP A 56 1.55 3.74 11.66
CA ASP A 56 0.28 4.19 12.23
C ASP A 56 0.53 5.49 13.01
N PRO A 57 0.03 6.64 12.53
CA PRO A 57 0.29 7.91 13.21
C PRO A 57 -0.38 8.05 14.57
N PHE A 58 -1.37 7.23 14.88
CA PHE A 58 -2.04 7.27 16.20
C PHE A 58 -1.24 6.50 17.25
N SER A 59 -0.84 5.29 16.94
CA SER A 59 -0.06 4.46 17.87
C SER A 59 1.44 4.73 17.78
N LYS A 60 1.88 5.40 16.70
CA LYS A 60 3.29 5.67 16.40
C LYS A 60 4.11 4.41 16.27
N ALA A 61 3.50 3.38 15.69
CA ALA A 61 4.13 2.09 15.48
C ALA A 61 3.98 1.66 14.01
N PHE A 62 4.91 0.84 13.53
CA PHE A 62 4.90 0.32 12.16
C PHE A 62 4.06 -0.96 12.11
N VAL A 63 2.74 -0.82 12.14
CA VAL A 63 1.83 -1.96 12.36
C VAL A 63 0.67 -2.06 11.38
N LEU A 64 0.50 -1.10 10.44
CA LEU A 64 -0.70 -1.11 9.60
C LEU A 64 -0.82 -2.39 8.75
N SER A 65 0.30 -2.99 8.34
CA SER A 65 0.28 -4.25 7.61
C SER A 65 -0.34 -5.41 8.41
N ARG A 66 -0.40 -5.29 9.73
CA ARG A 66 -1.00 -6.29 10.63
C ARG A 66 -2.45 -5.99 10.94
N GLY A 67 -3.03 -4.98 10.30
CA GLY A 67 -4.39 -4.55 10.57
C GLY A 67 -5.45 -5.49 10.00
N ILE A 68 -6.68 -5.14 10.26
CA ILE A 68 -7.84 -5.91 9.78
C ILE A 68 -8.32 -5.29 8.49
N VAL A 69 -8.27 -6.07 7.41
CA VAL A 69 -8.69 -5.67 6.07
C VAL A 69 -10.19 -5.88 5.94
N GLY A 70 -10.87 -4.92 5.33
CA GLY A 70 -12.30 -5.01 5.11
C GLY A 70 -12.80 -3.85 4.28
N ASP A 71 -14.08 -3.52 4.43
CA ASP A 71 -14.64 -2.34 3.78
C ASP A 71 -15.60 -1.61 4.73
N ARG A 72 -15.77 -0.32 4.48
CA ARG A 72 -16.75 0.50 5.18
C ARG A 72 -17.59 1.19 4.12
N ALA A 73 -18.83 0.75 3.95
CA ALA A 73 -19.74 1.31 2.96
C ALA A 73 -19.14 1.33 1.55
N GLY A 74 -18.48 0.26 1.15
CA GLY A 74 -17.85 0.14 -0.16
C GLY A 74 -16.45 0.69 -0.27
N VAL A 75 -15.91 1.33 0.78
CA VAL A 75 -14.55 1.86 0.80
C VAL A 75 -13.61 0.78 1.31
N PRO A 76 -12.64 0.33 0.50
CA PRO A 76 -11.66 -0.66 0.98
C PRO A 76 -10.80 -0.02 2.07
N LYS A 77 -10.62 -0.72 3.17
CA LYS A 77 -9.94 -0.16 4.33
C LYS A 77 -9.07 -1.18 5.04
N ILE A 78 -8.15 -0.67 5.85
CA ILE A 78 -7.45 -1.45 6.86
C ILE A 78 -7.56 -0.74 8.20
N ALA A 79 -7.91 -1.49 9.26
CA ALA A 79 -8.02 -0.95 10.60
C ALA A 79 -6.75 -1.26 11.37
N SER A 80 -6.19 -0.26 12.05
CA SER A 80 -5.01 -0.45 12.89
C SER A 80 -5.27 -1.52 13.95
N PRO A 81 -4.31 -2.42 14.20
CA PRO A 81 -4.50 -3.44 15.23
C PRO A 81 -4.48 -2.87 16.65
N ILE A 82 -3.98 -1.65 16.83
CA ILE A 82 -3.80 -1.06 18.16
C ILE A 82 -5.01 -0.23 18.57
N TYR A 83 -5.29 0.88 17.86
CA TYR A 83 -6.39 1.76 18.22
C TYR A 83 -7.62 1.65 17.32
N LYS A 84 -7.56 0.76 16.31
CA LYS A 84 -8.68 0.43 15.44
C LYS A 84 -9.13 1.53 14.49
N GLN A 85 -8.38 2.63 14.35
CA GLN A 85 -8.69 3.60 13.31
C GLN A 85 -8.54 2.95 11.93
N SER A 86 -9.48 3.27 11.04
CA SER A 86 -9.49 2.72 9.68
C SER A 86 -8.94 3.72 8.68
N PHE A 87 -8.18 3.21 7.72
CA PHE A 87 -7.60 4.01 6.66
C PHE A 87 -8.14 3.55 5.30
N ASP A 88 -8.57 4.52 4.48
CA ASP A 88 -8.97 4.26 3.10
C ASP A 88 -7.74 3.81 2.31
N LEU A 89 -7.79 2.61 1.77
CA LEU A 89 -6.64 2.04 1.04
C LEU A 89 -6.35 2.77 -0.28
N ARG A 90 -7.36 3.46 -0.84
CA ARG A 90 -7.21 4.18 -2.11
C ARG A 90 -6.52 5.53 -1.93
N THR A 91 -6.73 6.20 -0.81
CA THR A 91 -6.28 7.57 -0.61
C THR A 91 -5.33 7.75 0.57
N GLY A 92 -5.34 6.80 1.50
CA GLY A 92 -4.58 6.91 2.74
C GLY A 92 -5.27 7.73 3.82
N GLU A 93 -6.45 8.29 3.54
CA GLU A 93 -7.15 9.08 4.54
C GLU A 93 -7.69 8.20 5.67
N CYS A 94 -7.55 8.68 6.91
CA CYS A 94 -8.19 8.04 8.03
C CYS A 94 -9.70 8.28 7.95
N LEU A 95 -10.49 7.20 7.97
CA LEU A 95 -11.95 7.29 7.89
C LEU A 95 -12.56 7.79 9.20
N ASP A 96 -11.80 7.77 10.28
CA ASP A 96 -12.25 8.20 11.61
C ASP A 96 -11.76 9.61 11.96
N ASP A 97 -10.81 10.16 11.20
CA ASP A 97 -10.28 11.52 11.41
C ASP A 97 -9.72 12.04 10.09
N ALA A 98 -10.49 12.89 9.42
CA ALA A 98 -10.14 13.42 8.10
C ALA A 98 -8.87 14.27 8.07
N ARG A 99 -8.35 14.67 9.25
CA ARG A 99 -7.11 15.45 9.35
C ARG A 99 -5.87 14.58 9.24
N VAL A 100 -6.03 13.25 9.34
CA VAL A 100 -4.94 12.30 9.39
C VAL A 100 -4.94 11.46 8.13
N ARG A 101 -3.77 11.27 7.55
CA ARG A 101 -3.61 10.36 6.40
C ARG A 101 -2.21 9.75 6.42
N VAL A 102 -2.10 8.61 5.75
CA VAL A 102 -0.83 7.96 5.51
C VAL A 102 -0.51 8.04 4.01
N PRO A 103 0.77 7.98 3.63
CA PRO A 103 1.11 8.00 2.20
C PRO A 103 0.60 6.74 1.50
N THR A 104 0.31 6.89 0.21
CA THR A 104 -0.05 5.77 -0.65
C THR A 104 0.96 5.68 -1.78
N TYR A 105 1.10 4.48 -2.36
CA TYR A 105 2.06 4.20 -3.42
C TYR A 105 1.34 3.51 -4.56
N ASP A 106 1.80 3.76 -5.78
CA ASP A 106 1.32 3.00 -6.93
C ASP A 106 1.86 1.57 -6.85
N VAL A 107 1.02 0.62 -7.20
CA VAL A 107 1.37 -0.80 -7.17
C VAL A 107 0.89 -1.45 -8.46
N ARG A 108 1.67 -2.39 -9.00
CA ARG A 108 1.26 -3.16 -10.17
C ARG A 108 1.78 -4.59 -10.06
N VAL A 109 1.17 -5.49 -10.82
CA VAL A 109 1.59 -6.88 -10.88
C VAL A 109 2.09 -7.18 -12.28
N GLU A 110 3.29 -7.73 -12.38
CA GLU A 110 3.88 -8.17 -13.64
C GLU A 110 4.42 -9.57 -13.45
N GLN A 111 3.97 -10.50 -14.30
CA GLN A 111 4.43 -11.90 -14.27
C GLN A 111 4.40 -12.52 -12.88
N GLY A 112 3.31 -12.25 -12.12
CA GLY A 112 3.13 -12.78 -10.78
C GLY A 112 3.97 -12.10 -9.70
N ARG A 113 4.65 -11.00 -10.01
CA ARG A 113 5.45 -10.23 -9.06
C ARG A 113 4.77 -8.91 -8.75
N ILE A 114 4.85 -8.49 -7.50
CA ILE A 114 4.33 -7.19 -7.07
C ILE A 114 5.44 -6.16 -7.16
N LEU A 115 5.16 -5.08 -7.89
CA LEU A 115 6.07 -3.93 -8.04
C LEU A 115 5.42 -2.72 -7.40
N VAL A 116 6.21 -1.97 -6.62
CA VAL A 116 5.74 -0.76 -5.96
C VAL A 116 6.60 0.41 -6.43
N TYR A 117 5.95 1.50 -6.82
CA TYR A 117 6.65 2.72 -7.21
C TYR A 117 7.37 3.29 -5.99
N ARG A 118 8.61 3.72 -6.17
CA ARG A 118 9.50 4.06 -5.06
C ARG A 118 9.09 5.30 -4.28
N GLU A 119 8.35 6.20 -4.91
CA GLU A 119 7.93 7.44 -4.26
C GLU A 119 6.44 7.42 -3.98
N PRO A 120 6.01 8.01 -2.86
CA PRO A 120 4.57 8.08 -2.56
C PRO A 120 3.85 8.93 -3.59
N ARG A 121 2.56 8.63 -3.78
CA ARG A 121 1.69 9.39 -4.65
C ARG A 121 1.50 10.80 -4.10
N ARG A 122 1.35 11.76 -4.99
CA ARG A 122 1.06 13.13 -4.58
C ARG A 122 -0.38 13.24 -4.12
N ILE A 123 -0.60 13.96 -3.02
CA ILE A 123 -1.92 14.21 -2.50
C ILE A 123 -2.68 15.09 -3.49
N GLY A 124 -3.93 14.68 -3.80
CA GLY A 124 -4.81 15.48 -4.65
C GLY A 124 -4.57 15.37 -6.14
N THR A 125 -3.66 14.50 -6.59
CA THR A 125 -3.36 14.36 -8.03
C THR A 125 -3.99 13.12 -8.65
N ARG A 126 -4.72 12.36 -7.88
CA ARG A 126 -5.32 11.12 -8.36
C ARG A 126 -6.70 10.92 -7.81
#